data_a3fc4b36fc01827b43c1738f1d5c6684
#
_entry.id   a3fc4b36fc01827b43c1738f1d5c6684
#
_cell.length_a   1.000
_cell.length_b   1.000
_cell.length_c   1.000
_cell.angle_alpha   90.00
_cell.angle_beta   90.00
_cell.angle_gamma   90.00
#
_symmetry.space_group_name_H-M   'P 1'
#
loop_
_entity.id
_entity.type
_entity.pdbx_description
1 polymer ?
#
loop_
_entity_poly.entity_id
_entity_poly.type
_entity_poly.pdbx_seq_one_letter_code
_entity_poly.pdbx_strand_id
1 'polypeptide(L)'
;AARRWPVPVERKAARPGDVLLFRMAEGAPVKHCAILSAVGEPGERMIHAYWGRSVIESWMGDWWKRRLAAAFTWPEDDAWRR
;
A
#
# COMPACT_ATOMS: atom_id res chain seq x y z
N ALA A 1 -24.71 -9.72 3.50
CA ALA A 1 -23.56 -9.21 4.25
C ALA A 1 -22.70 -8.32 3.38
N ALA A 2 -22.08 -7.36 4.02
CA ALA A 2 -21.23 -6.42 3.30
C ALA A 2 -19.95 -7.10 2.81
N ARG A 3 -19.50 -6.68 1.67
CA ARG A 3 -18.26 -7.23 1.11
C ARG A 3 -17.07 -6.60 1.80
N ARG A 4 -16.07 -7.43 2.05
CA ARG A 4 -14.84 -6.98 2.71
C ARG A 4 -13.62 -7.19 1.84
N TRP A 5 -13.83 -7.30 0.54
CA TRP A 5 -12.73 -7.49 -0.39
C TRP A 5 -12.14 -6.13 -0.73
N PRO A 6 -10.83 -6.02 -0.76
CA PRO A 6 -10.22 -4.78 -1.24
C PRO A 6 -10.51 -4.58 -2.72
N VAL A 7 -10.62 -3.33 -3.13
CA VAL A 7 -10.88 -2.99 -4.52
C VAL A 7 -9.73 -2.16 -5.07
N PRO A 8 -9.39 -2.33 -6.34
CA PRO A 8 -8.28 -1.57 -6.93
C PRO A 8 -8.55 -0.09 -6.92
N VAL A 9 -7.50 0.70 -6.69
CA VAL A 9 -7.57 2.15 -6.83
C VAL A 9 -6.36 2.62 -7.64
N GLU A 10 -6.49 3.79 -8.24
CA GLU A 10 -5.36 4.39 -8.91
C GLU A 10 -4.35 4.85 -7.88
N ARG A 11 -3.06 4.79 -8.27
CA ARG A 11 -1.98 5.14 -7.34
C ARG A 11 -2.14 6.54 -6.77
N LYS A 12 -2.55 7.48 -7.62
CA LYS A 12 -2.72 8.86 -7.18
C LYS A 12 -3.90 9.06 -6.26
N ALA A 13 -4.83 8.12 -6.27
CA ALA A 13 -6.02 8.20 -5.43
C ALA A 13 -5.86 7.41 -4.14
N ALA A 14 -4.74 6.73 -3.94
CA ALA A 14 -4.53 5.96 -2.73
C ALA A 14 -4.46 6.87 -1.51
N ARG A 15 -5.00 6.39 -0.40
CA ARG A 15 -5.10 7.13 0.85
C ARG A 15 -4.51 6.32 1.99
N PRO A 16 -4.16 6.96 3.10
CA PRO A 16 -3.69 6.20 4.26
C PRO A 16 -4.66 5.08 4.62
N GLY A 17 -4.09 3.91 4.89
CA GLY A 17 -4.85 2.70 5.14
C GLY A 17 -4.97 1.79 3.93
N ASP A 18 -4.68 2.28 2.74
CA ASP A 18 -4.74 1.48 1.54
C ASP A 18 -3.56 0.52 1.45
N VAL A 19 -3.77 -0.59 0.75
CA VAL A 19 -2.75 -1.62 0.58
C VAL A 19 -2.00 -1.36 -0.71
N LEU A 20 -0.68 -1.46 -0.63
CA LEU A 20 0.21 -1.27 -1.77
C LEU A 20 0.91 -2.59 -2.07
N LEU A 21 0.98 -2.95 -3.33
CA LEU A 21 1.67 -4.17 -3.77
C LEU A 21 2.84 -3.79 -4.67
N PHE A 22 3.98 -4.40 -4.41
CA PHE A 22 5.20 -4.07 -5.13
C PHE A 22 5.76 -5.29 -5.83
N ARG A 23 6.30 -5.04 -7.02
CA ARG A 23 7.07 -6.02 -7.77
C ARG A 23 8.55 -5.69 -7.54
N MET A 24 9.25 -6.57 -6.85
CA MET A 24 10.60 -6.24 -6.38
C MET A 24 11.65 -6.27 -7.47
N ALA A 25 11.35 -6.93 -8.59
CA ALA A 25 12.24 -6.94 -9.75
C ALA A 25 11.39 -6.96 -11.00
N GLU A 26 11.92 -6.40 -12.08
CA GLU A 26 11.24 -6.38 -13.35
C GLU A 26 10.94 -7.82 -13.80
N GLY A 27 9.70 -8.06 -14.23
CA GLY A 27 9.30 -9.40 -14.67
C GLY A 27 9.02 -10.38 -13.55
N ALA A 28 9.27 -10.01 -12.31
CA ALA A 28 9.03 -10.88 -11.17
C ALA A 28 7.57 -10.79 -10.72
N PRO A 29 7.06 -11.83 -10.03
CA PRO A 29 5.75 -11.73 -9.44
C PRO A 29 5.71 -10.67 -8.34
N VAL A 30 4.51 -10.16 -8.05
CA VAL A 30 4.31 -9.26 -6.92
C VAL A 30 4.54 -10.05 -5.64
N LYS A 31 5.43 -9.56 -4.78
CA LYS A 31 5.79 -10.29 -3.57
C LYS A 31 5.88 -9.43 -2.32
N HIS A 32 5.77 -8.12 -2.43
CA HIS A 32 5.92 -7.25 -1.28
C HIS A 32 4.68 -6.41 -1.13
N CYS A 33 4.21 -6.26 0.09
CA CYS A 33 3.04 -5.42 0.34
C CYS A 33 3.34 -4.45 1.47
N ALA A 34 2.60 -3.36 1.48
CA ALA A 34 2.73 -2.31 2.48
C ALA A 34 1.39 -1.66 2.70
N ILE A 35 1.29 -0.89 3.76
CA ILE A 35 0.12 -0.06 4.03
C ILE A 35 0.56 1.39 3.89
N LEU A 36 -0.14 2.14 3.04
CA LEU A 36 0.13 3.55 2.91
C LEU A 36 -0.20 4.24 4.22
N SER A 37 0.74 4.99 4.78
CA SER A 37 0.53 5.60 6.08
C SER A 37 0.40 7.11 6.03
N ALA A 38 0.92 7.76 4.98
CA ALA A 38 0.82 9.21 4.85
C ALA A 38 0.93 9.59 3.38
N VAL A 39 0.24 10.67 3.02
CA VAL A 39 0.31 11.26 1.68
C VAL A 39 0.54 12.76 1.82
N GLY A 40 0.83 13.41 0.69
CA GLY A 40 1.01 14.85 0.70
C GLY A 40 2.41 15.23 1.12
N GLU A 41 2.57 16.48 1.56
CA GLU A 41 3.87 17.00 1.96
C GLU A 41 4.24 16.48 3.34
N PRO A 42 5.50 16.14 3.57
CA PRO A 42 6.62 16.24 2.63
C PRO A 42 6.77 15.01 1.74
N GLY A 43 5.87 14.06 1.76
CA GLY A 43 5.93 12.91 0.87
C GLY A 43 5.14 11.74 1.42
N GLU A 44 5.07 10.71 0.61
CA GLU A 44 4.32 9.51 0.98
C GLU A 44 5.15 8.60 1.86
N ARG A 45 4.49 7.98 2.82
CA ARG A 45 5.12 7.03 3.74
C ARG A 45 4.31 5.76 3.78
N MET A 46 4.96 4.66 4.11
CA MET A 46 4.30 3.36 4.17
C MET A 46 4.84 2.54 5.33
N ILE A 47 4.00 1.64 5.80
CA ILE A 47 4.35 0.69 6.85
C ILE A 47 4.49 -0.67 6.20
N HIS A 48 5.61 -1.33 6.40
CA HIS A 48 5.85 -2.62 5.78
C HIS A 48 6.89 -3.41 6.58
N ALA A 49 6.88 -4.72 6.36
CA ALA A 49 7.89 -5.61 6.91
C ALA A 49 8.90 -5.88 5.81
N TYR A 50 10.01 -5.18 5.86
CA TYR A 50 11.05 -5.36 4.89
C TYR A 50 11.84 -6.63 5.21
N TRP A 51 12.26 -7.33 4.17
CA TRP A 51 12.89 -8.63 4.30
C TRP A 51 13.99 -8.61 5.37
N GLY A 52 13.90 -9.57 6.29
CA GLY A 52 14.89 -9.70 7.35
C GLY A 52 14.83 -8.62 8.43
N ARG A 53 13.78 -7.79 8.42
CA ARG A 53 13.68 -6.68 9.35
C ARG A 53 12.32 -6.66 10.03
N SER A 54 12.23 -5.87 11.09
CA SER A 54 10.96 -5.63 11.76
C SER A 54 10.04 -4.83 10.86
N VAL A 55 8.79 -4.71 11.28
CA VAL A 55 7.85 -3.80 10.64
C VAL A 55 8.34 -2.38 10.89
N ILE A 56 8.43 -1.60 9.83
CA ILE A 56 8.91 -0.22 9.90
C ILE A 56 8.01 0.69 9.09
N GLU A 57 8.08 1.98 9.40
CA GLU A 57 7.49 3.00 8.57
C GLU A 57 8.62 3.71 7.83
N SER A 58 8.50 3.80 6.51
CA SER A 58 9.56 4.39 5.70
C SER A 58 8.98 5.30 4.64
N TRP A 59 9.82 6.15 4.08
CA TRP A 59 9.43 6.94 2.93
C TRP A 59 9.22 6.04 1.72
N MET A 60 8.18 6.36 0.93
CA MET A 60 7.98 5.68 -0.34
C MET A 60 8.61 6.56 -1.43
N GLY A 61 9.93 6.49 -1.51
CA GLY A 61 10.67 7.27 -2.50
C GLY A 61 10.59 6.65 -3.89
N ASP A 62 11.38 7.20 -4.80
CA ASP A 62 11.31 6.82 -6.22
C ASP A 62 11.61 5.35 -6.44
N TRP A 63 12.53 4.79 -5.68
CA TRP A 63 12.87 3.37 -5.80
C TRP A 63 11.64 2.51 -5.62
N TRP A 64 10.83 2.83 -4.59
CA TRP A 64 9.60 2.10 -4.31
C TRP A 64 8.52 2.41 -5.33
N LYS A 65 8.39 3.69 -5.71
CA LYS A 65 7.34 4.09 -6.65
C LYS A 65 7.49 3.40 -7.99
N ARG A 66 8.71 3.18 -8.44
CA ARG A 66 8.92 2.47 -9.69
C ARG A 66 8.53 1.00 -9.61
N ARG A 67 8.46 0.44 -8.41
CA ARG A 67 8.12 -0.97 -8.20
C ARG A 67 6.68 -1.18 -7.80
N LEU A 68 5.93 -0.11 -7.62
CA LEU A 68 4.53 -0.19 -7.23
C LEU A 68 3.72 -0.80 -8.38
N ALA A 69 3.12 -1.95 -8.12
CA ALA A 69 2.37 -2.69 -9.13
C ALA A 69 0.87 -2.42 -9.03
N ALA A 70 0.36 -2.22 -7.83
CA ALA A 70 -1.07 -2.03 -7.64
C ALA A 70 -1.33 -1.43 -6.27
N ALA A 71 -2.48 -0.78 -6.15
CA ALA A 71 -2.96 -0.27 -4.88
C ALA A 71 -4.42 -0.69 -4.72
N PHE A 72 -4.82 -0.94 -3.47
CA PHE A 72 -6.17 -1.40 -3.16
C PHE A 72 -6.68 -0.65 -1.96
N THR A 73 -7.95 -0.31 -1.98
CA THR A 73 -8.62 0.28 -0.83
C THR A 73 -9.70 -0.67 -0.33
N TRP A 74 -10.05 -0.54 0.94
CA TRP A 74 -11.13 -1.31 1.50
C TRP A 74 -12.45 -0.59 1.21
N PRO A 75 -13.52 -1.34 0.96
CA PRO A 75 -14.81 -0.71 0.73
C PRO A 75 -15.25 0.11 1.93
N GLU A 76 -16.08 1.10 1.69
CA GLU A 76 -16.64 1.94 2.74
C GLU A 76 -17.77 1.19 3.44
N ASP A 77 -17.42 0.14 4.11
CA ASP A 77 -18.35 -0.64 4.89
C ASP A 77 -18.05 -0.39 6.35
N ASP A 78 -18.91 0.31 7.00
CA ASP A 78 -18.64 0.81 8.34
C ASP A 78 -18.82 -0.20 9.45
N ALA A 79 -19.26 -1.41 9.12
CA ALA A 79 -19.51 -2.39 10.17
C ALA A 79 -18.26 -2.68 11.00
N TRP A 80 -17.09 -2.67 10.40
CA TRP A 80 -15.85 -2.98 11.09
C TRP A 80 -15.23 -1.78 11.81
N ARG A 81 -15.80 -0.61 11.63
CA ARG A 81 -15.24 0.62 12.20
C ARG A 81 -15.81 0.99 13.54
N ARG A 82 -16.73 0.22 14.05
CA ARG A 82 -17.39 0.56 15.31
C ARG A 82 -16.60 0.22 16.53
#